data_4fc4e7b38551d6e1134aa99513d12493
#
_entry.id   4fc4e7b38551d6e1134aa99513d12493
#
_cell.length_a   1.000
_cell.length_b   1.000
_cell.length_c   1.000
_cell.angle_alpha   90.00
_cell.angle_beta   90.00
_cell.angle_gamma   90.00
#
_symmetry.space_group_name_H-M   'P 1'
#
loop_
_entity.id
_entity.type
_entity.pdbx_description
1 polymer ?
#
loop_
_entity_poly.entity_id
_entity_poly.type
_entity_poly.pdbx_seq_one_letter_code
_entity_poly.pdbx_strand_id
1 'polypeptide(L)'
;MNFLVVDDEPLQLREIASVLRRLRPEAEIFPYTWPDEALESAKAHPMDVAFLDIQMGGMTGLELAVRLKKVKPDIHIIFVTGYADYAVDAFAMHATGYLLKPVTEEAVSRELTFVYSGRPSEKRIQVKTFGGFDVYADGE
;
A
#
# COMPACT_ATOMS: atom_id res chain seq x y z
N MET A 1 12.59 -8.91 -1.17
CA MET A 1 11.26 -8.45 -0.74
C MET A 1 10.32 -8.44 -1.93
N ASN A 2 9.09 -8.83 -1.72
CA ASN A 2 8.10 -8.92 -2.80
C ASN A 2 7.02 -7.87 -2.61
N PHE A 3 6.75 -7.13 -3.67
CA PHE A 3 5.74 -6.07 -3.67
C PHE A 3 4.59 -6.44 -4.58
N LEU A 4 3.39 -6.41 -4.04
CA LEU A 4 2.17 -6.54 -4.82
C LEU A 4 1.67 -5.15 -5.14
N VAL A 5 1.32 -4.89 -6.40
CA VAL A 5 0.85 -3.57 -6.81
C VAL A 5 -0.45 -3.76 -7.59
N VAL A 6 -1.51 -3.10 -7.15
CA VAL A 6 -2.83 -3.27 -7.77
C VAL A 6 -3.44 -1.91 -8.07
N ASP A 7 -3.78 -1.70 -9.34
CA ASP A 7 -4.42 -0.47 -9.78
C ASP A 7 -5.10 -0.81 -11.11
N ASP A 8 -6.38 -0.52 -11.25
CA ASP A 8 -7.10 -0.89 -12.46
C ASP A 8 -6.75 -0.01 -13.67
N GLU A 9 -5.97 1.05 -13.47
CA GLU A 9 -5.48 1.87 -14.55
C GLU A 9 -4.06 1.47 -14.92
N PRO A 10 -3.85 0.92 -16.11
CA PRO A 10 -2.52 0.39 -16.46
C PRO A 10 -1.40 1.42 -16.39
N LEU A 11 -1.67 2.68 -16.72
CA LEU A 11 -0.63 3.71 -16.67
C LEU A 11 -0.22 4.00 -15.23
N GLN A 12 -1.18 4.07 -14.33
CA GLN A 12 -0.91 4.29 -12.91
C GLN A 12 -0.15 3.12 -12.33
N LEU A 13 -0.56 1.92 -12.69
CA LEU A 13 0.12 0.71 -12.25
C LEU A 13 1.58 0.71 -12.66
N ARG A 14 1.83 1.04 -13.92
CA ARG A 14 3.18 1.09 -14.46
C ARG A 14 4.03 2.13 -13.75
N GLU A 15 3.42 3.27 -13.45
CA GLU A 15 4.11 4.37 -12.79
C GLU A 15 4.58 3.96 -11.41
N ILE A 16 3.70 3.36 -10.62
CA ILE A 16 4.04 2.91 -9.27
C ILE A 16 5.12 1.83 -9.34
N ALA A 17 4.94 0.87 -10.24
CA ALA A 17 5.92 -0.20 -10.38
C ALA A 17 7.29 0.36 -10.76
N SER A 18 7.32 1.37 -11.61
CA SER A 18 8.57 1.99 -12.04
C SER A 18 9.28 2.65 -10.87
N VAL A 19 8.53 3.38 -10.03
CA VAL A 19 9.10 4.01 -8.85
C VAL A 19 9.69 2.94 -7.92
N LEU A 20 8.96 1.86 -7.72
CA LEU A 20 9.43 0.79 -6.84
C LEU A 20 10.69 0.12 -7.37
N ARG A 21 10.77 -0.06 -8.68
CA ARG A 21 11.98 -0.65 -9.27
C ARG A 21 13.19 0.23 -9.08
N ARG A 22 13.00 1.54 -9.16
CA ARG A 22 14.11 2.48 -8.92
C ARG A 22 14.53 2.48 -7.48
N LEU A 23 13.59 2.42 -6.56
CA LEU A 23 13.89 2.49 -5.13
C LEU A 23 14.43 1.18 -4.57
N ARG A 24 13.97 0.07 -5.10
CA ARG A 24 14.35 -1.25 -4.61
C ARG A 24 14.58 -2.19 -5.80
N PRO A 25 15.72 -2.04 -6.48
CA PRO A 25 15.97 -2.84 -7.68
C PRO A 25 16.01 -4.34 -7.43
N GLU A 26 16.30 -4.74 -6.21
CA GLU A 26 16.40 -6.17 -5.87
C GLU A 26 15.04 -6.79 -5.57
N ALA A 27 14.00 -5.97 -5.41
CA ALA A 27 12.68 -6.48 -5.05
C ALA A 27 11.97 -7.05 -6.26
N GLU A 28 11.12 -8.02 -6.02
CA GLU A 28 10.27 -8.57 -7.08
C GLU A 28 8.92 -7.87 -7.01
N ILE A 29 8.40 -7.45 -8.15
CA ILE A 29 7.18 -6.70 -8.24
C ILE A 29 6.13 -7.50 -8.98
N PHE A 30 4.93 -7.61 -8.40
CA PHE A 30 3.82 -8.37 -8.95
C PHE A 30 2.67 -7.39 -9.25
N PRO A 31 2.61 -6.86 -10.48
CA PRO A 31 1.59 -5.86 -10.83
C PRO A 31 0.35 -6.50 -11.41
N TYR A 32 -0.80 -6.03 -10.96
CA TYR A 32 -2.10 -6.53 -11.44
C TYR A 32 -3.07 -5.39 -11.62
N THR A 33 -3.92 -5.52 -12.64
CA THR A 33 -5.02 -4.59 -12.84
C THR A 33 -6.34 -5.13 -12.27
N TRP A 34 -6.38 -6.41 -11.89
CA TRP A 34 -7.57 -7.03 -11.32
C TRP A 34 -7.32 -7.49 -9.91
N PRO A 35 -8.18 -7.08 -8.96
CA PRO A 35 -8.00 -7.49 -7.57
C PRO A 35 -8.02 -9.01 -7.36
N ASP A 36 -8.85 -9.71 -8.11
CA ASP A 36 -8.95 -11.17 -7.95
C ASP A 36 -7.65 -11.85 -8.30
N GLU A 37 -7.00 -11.39 -9.36
CA GLU A 37 -5.71 -11.94 -9.76
C GLU A 37 -4.64 -11.66 -8.73
N ALA A 38 -4.69 -10.45 -8.15
CA ALA A 38 -3.74 -10.08 -7.12
C ALA A 38 -3.88 -10.98 -5.90
N LEU A 39 -5.11 -11.28 -5.52
CA LEU A 39 -5.35 -12.13 -4.37
C LEU A 39 -4.84 -13.54 -4.61
N GLU A 40 -5.06 -14.07 -5.81
CA GLU A 40 -4.55 -15.40 -6.14
C GLU A 40 -3.04 -15.43 -6.13
N SER A 41 -2.41 -14.37 -6.63
CA SER A 41 -0.95 -14.27 -6.61
C SER A 41 -0.42 -14.26 -5.19
N ALA A 42 -1.10 -13.58 -4.29
CA ALA A 42 -0.68 -13.52 -2.89
C ALA A 42 -0.80 -14.86 -2.20
N LYS A 43 -1.73 -15.70 -2.64
CA LYS A 43 -1.84 -17.06 -2.12
C LYS A 43 -0.68 -17.93 -2.59
N ALA A 44 -0.18 -17.67 -3.78
CA ALA A 44 0.84 -18.50 -4.41
C ALA A 44 2.27 -18.06 -4.11
N HIS A 45 2.47 -16.80 -3.75
CA HIS A 45 3.81 -16.24 -3.56
C HIS A 45 3.90 -15.50 -2.24
N PRO A 46 5.08 -15.44 -1.62
CA PRO A 46 5.25 -14.56 -0.45
C PRO A 46 5.10 -13.12 -0.88
N MET A 47 4.42 -12.33 -0.06
CA MET A 47 4.23 -10.91 -0.32
C MET A 47 4.53 -10.14 0.96
N ASP A 48 5.36 -9.12 0.85
CA ASP A 48 5.75 -8.32 2.00
C ASP A 48 4.95 -7.03 2.10
N VAL A 49 4.72 -6.38 0.98
CA VAL A 49 4.01 -5.11 0.94
C VAL A 49 3.04 -5.11 -0.23
N ALA A 50 1.85 -4.60 -0.03
CA ALA A 50 0.88 -4.41 -1.09
C ALA A 50 0.57 -2.93 -1.25
N PHE A 51 0.73 -2.43 -2.47
CA PHE A 51 0.38 -1.07 -2.84
C PHE A 51 -0.93 -1.14 -3.60
N LEU A 52 -1.99 -0.60 -3.02
CA LEU A 52 -3.35 -0.80 -3.54
C LEU A 52 -4.04 0.51 -3.80
N ASP A 53 -4.65 0.64 -4.97
CA ASP A 53 -5.62 1.70 -5.18
C ASP A 53 -6.93 1.28 -4.51
N ILE A 54 -7.72 2.26 -4.10
CA ILE A 54 -8.99 1.97 -3.43
C ILE A 54 -10.12 1.85 -4.43
N GLN A 55 -10.21 2.80 -5.35
CA GLN A 55 -11.30 2.84 -6.32
C GLN A 55 -10.93 2.01 -7.54
N MET A 56 -11.46 0.80 -7.59
CA MET A 56 -11.20 -0.12 -8.70
C MET A 56 -12.50 -0.79 -9.08
N GLY A 57 -12.58 -1.31 -10.30
CA GLY A 57 -13.73 -2.08 -10.71
C GLY A 57 -13.82 -3.38 -9.95
N GLY A 58 -15.02 -3.77 -9.58
CA GLY A 58 -15.23 -5.00 -8.83
C GLY A 58 -14.97 -4.78 -7.35
N MET A 59 -13.96 -5.41 -6.82
CA MET A 59 -13.62 -5.30 -5.41
C MET A 59 -12.89 -3.99 -5.15
N THR A 60 -13.21 -3.30 -4.07
CA THR A 60 -12.46 -2.10 -3.70
C THR A 60 -11.12 -2.49 -3.11
N GLY A 61 -10.19 -1.52 -3.09
CA GLY A 61 -8.89 -1.75 -2.46
C GLY A 61 -8.98 -2.03 -0.98
N LEU A 62 -9.97 -1.43 -0.31
CA LEU A 62 -10.17 -1.70 1.11
C LEU A 62 -10.56 -3.16 1.34
N GLU A 63 -11.47 -3.64 0.51
CA GLU A 63 -11.91 -5.02 0.59
C GLU A 63 -10.78 -5.98 0.27
N LEU A 64 -10.01 -5.66 -0.76
CA LEU A 64 -8.85 -6.47 -1.13
C LEU A 64 -7.86 -6.52 0.02
N ALA A 65 -7.61 -5.38 0.66
CA ALA A 65 -6.65 -5.33 1.78
C ALA A 65 -7.07 -6.25 2.92
N VAL A 66 -8.35 -6.25 3.25
CA VAL A 66 -8.86 -7.14 4.30
C VAL A 66 -8.62 -8.60 3.94
N ARG A 67 -8.88 -8.96 2.69
CA ARG A 67 -8.67 -10.33 2.23
C ARG A 67 -7.20 -10.70 2.20
N LEU A 68 -6.35 -9.77 1.79
CA LEU A 68 -4.92 -10.01 1.78
C LEU A 68 -4.39 -10.26 3.18
N LYS A 69 -4.88 -9.53 4.16
CA LYS A 69 -4.43 -9.73 5.53
C LYS A 69 -4.87 -11.08 6.09
N LYS A 70 -5.95 -11.62 5.60
CA LYS A 70 -6.36 -12.98 5.99
C LYS A 70 -5.43 -14.03 5.42
N VAL A 71 -4.95 -13.81 4.21
CA VAL A 71 -4.04 -14.74 3.54
C VAL A 71 -2.61 -14.57 4.05
N LYS A 72 -2.20 -13.33 4.28
CA LYS A 72 -0.85 -12.97 4.71
C LYS A 72 -0.96 -12.00 5.89
N PRO A 73 -1.11 -12.49 7.11
CA PRO A 73 -1.35 -11.59 8.26
C PRO A 73 -0.28 -10.54 8.48
N ASP A 74 0.95 -10.81 8.05
CA ASP A 74 2.05 -9.87 8.25
C ASP A 74 2.28 -8.91 7.09
N ILE A 75 1.43 -8.95 6.09
CA ILE A 75 1.60 -8.08 4.93
C ILE A 75 1.37 -6.62 5.33
N HIS A 76 2.22 -5.74 4.79
CA HIS A 76 2.05 -4.31 4.98
C HIS A 76 1.18 -3.77 3.85
N ILE A 77 0.16 -3.01 4.20
CA ILE A 77 -0.75 -2.44 3.21
C ILE A 77 -0.48 -0.94 3.10
N ILE A 78 -0.19 -0.48 1.90
CA ILE A 78 -0.03 0.94 1.62
C ILE A 78 -1.01 1.29 0.52
N PHE A 79 -1.98 2.15 0.84
CA PHE A 79 -2.94 2.59 -0.15
C PHE A 79 -2.35 3.71 -0.98
N VAL A 80 -2.60 3.68 -2.29
CA VAL A 80 -2.16 4.70 -3.22
C VAL A 80 -3.38 5.09 -4.05
N THR A 81 -3.97 6.23 -3.73
CA THR A 81 -5.26 6.58 -4.31
C THR A 81 -5.36 8.08 -4.52
N GLY A 82 -6.27 8.49 -5.40
CA GLY A 82 -6.56 9.91 -5.61
C GLY A 82 -7.55 10.47 -4.62
N TYR A 83 -8.03 9.67 -3.68
CA TYR A 83 -9.12 10.07 -2.78
C TYR A 83 -8.65 10.08 -1.34
N ALA A 84 -8.83 11.22 -0.67
CA ALA A 84 -8.50 11.34 0.74
C ALA A 84 -9.60 10.78 1.65
N ASP A 85 -10.77 10.56 1.10
CA ASP A 85 -11.97 10.24 1.88
C ASP A 85 -11.88 8.91 2.62
N TYR A 86 -10.99 8.04 2.19
CA TYR A 86 -10.90 6.69 2.74
C TYR A 86 -9.83 6.53 3.81
N ALA A 87 -9.22 7.64 4.22
CA ALA A 87 -8.11 7.54 5.17
C ALA A 87 -8.55 6.95 6.51
N VAL A 88 -9.73 7.31 6.97
CA VAL A 88 -10.24 6.78 8.23
C VAL A 88 -10.46 5.28 8.13
N ASP A 89 -11.01 4.83 7.01
CA ASP A 89 -11.20 3.40 6.79
C ASP A 89 -9.87 2.65 6.75
N ALA A 90 -8.86 3.26 6.15
CA ALA A 90 -7.54 2.65 6.10
C ALA A 90 -6.95 2.49 7.50
N PHE A 91 -7.09 3.51 8.33
CA PHE A 91 -6.64 3.40 9.72
C PHE A 91 -7.38 2.30 10.46
N ALA A 92 -8.68 2.21 10.25
CA ALA A 92 -9.50 1.24 10.96
C ALA A 92 -9.04 -0.20 10.70
N MET A 93 -8.47 -0.45 9.52
CA MET A 93 -7.98 -1.78 9.20
C MET A 93 -6.47 -1.92 9.38
N HIS A 94 -5.84 -0.94 10.02
CA HIS A 94 -4.42 -1.00 10.36
C HIS A 94 -3.50 -1.02 9.14
N ALA A 95 -3.82 -0.20 8.13
CA ALA A 95 -2.93 -0.05 7.00
C ALA A 95 -1.62 0.60 7.46
N THR A 96 -0.54 0.21 6.81
CA THR A 96 0.77 0.76 7.11
C THR A 96 0.91 2.20 6.61
N GLY A 97 0.31 2.51 5.47
CA GLY A 97 0.42 3.85 4.91
C GLY A 97 -0.71 4.18 3.98
N TYR A 98 -0.79 5.46 3.62
CA TYR A 98 -1.82 5.99 2.75
C TYR A 98 -1.21 7.13 1.97
N LEU A 99 -1.10 6.96 0.66
CA LEU A 99 -0.48 7.96 -0.20
C LEU A 99 -1.50 8.48 -1.20
N LEU A 100 -1.51 9.79 -1.39
CA LEU A 100 -2.40 10.41 -2.36
C LEU A 100 -1.67 10.57 -3.69
N LYS A 101 -2.37 10.29 -4.78
CA LYS A 101 -1.83 10.50 -6.12
C LYS A 101 -1.82 11.99 -6.43
N PRO A 102 -0.88 12.45 -7.21
CA PRO A 102 0.21 11.69 -7.83
C PRO A 102 1.29 11.36 -6.82
N VAL A 103 1.77 10.13 -6.85
CA VAL A 103 2.79 9.72 -5.90
C VAL A 103 4.15 10.24 -6.32
N THR A 104 4.99 10.50 -5.33
CA THR A 104 6.37 10.88 -5.57
C THR A 104 7.27 9.77 -5.05
N GLU A 105 8.47 9.71 -5.61
CA GLU A 105 9.48 8.79 -5.11
C GLU A 105 9.75 8.99 -3.64
N GLU A 106 9.77 10.25 -3.22
CA GLU A 106 10.06 10.58 -1.83
C GLU A 106 9.00 10.01 -0.89
N ALA A 107 7.74 10.14 -1.27
CA ALA A 107 6.65 9.65 -0.44
C ALA A 107 6.70 8.13 -0.33
N VAL A 108 6.94 7.44 -1.44
CA VAL A 108 7.05 5.99 -1.45
C VAL A 108 8.26 5.54 -0.64
N SER A 109 9.38 6.22 -0.83
CA SER A 109 10.60 5.89 -0.10
C SER A 109 10.41 6.00 1.41
N ARG A 110 9.68 7.03 1.83
CA ARG A 110 9.41 7.25 3.25
C ARG A 110 8.61 6.09 3.84
N GLU A 111 7.59 5.62 3.11
CA GLU A 111 6.81 4.50 3.58
C GLU A 111 7.62 3.21 3.63
N LEU A 112 8.45 2.99 2.63
CA LEU A 112 9.30 1.80 2.61
C LEU A 112 10.30 1.81 3.75
N THR A 113 10.78 2.97 4.13
CA THR A 113 11.70 3.07 5.26
C THR A 113 11.07 2.52 6.54
N PHE A 114 9.80 2.80 6.76
CA PHE A 114 9.11 2.24 7.92
C PHE A 114 8.98 0.74 7.86
N VAL A 115 8.66 0.21 6.69
CA VAL A 115 8.54 -1.23 6.52
C VAL A 115 9.87 -1.91 6.84
N TYR A 116 10.94 -1.36 6.27
CA TYR A 116 12.27 -1.96 6.44
C TYR A 116 12.82 -1.77 7.84
N SER A 117 12.32 -0.79 8.58
CA SER A 117 12.83 -0.54 9.91
C SER A 117 12.46 -1.63 10.90
N GLY A 118 11.47 -2.44 10.55
CA GLY A 118 11.00 -3.49 11.44
C GLY A 118 10.20 -2.99 12.61
N ARG A 119 9.77 -1.74 12.60
CA ARG A 119 8.98 -1.20 13.69
C ARG A 119 7.56 -1.63 13.56
N PRO A 120 6.88 -1.89 14.67
CA PRO A 120 5.47 -2.19 14.61
C PRO A 120 4.70 -1.02 14.03
N SER A 121 3.83 -1.31 13.07
CA SER A 121 3.12 -0.25 12.38
C SER A 121 2.17 0.52 13.28
N GLU A 122 1.71 -0.10 14.33
CA GLU A 122 0.78 0.60 15.22
C GLU A 122 1.43 1.79 15.90
N LYS A 123 2.74 1.85 15.92
CA LYS A 123 3.42 2.97 16.51
C LYS A 123 3.46 4.17 15.61
N ARG A 124 2.92 4.02 14.45
CA ARG A 124 3.07 5.03 13.47
C ARG A 124 1.80 5.43 12.88
N ILE A 125 0.89 5.82 13.68
CA ILE A 125 -0.34 6.33 13.15
C ILE A 125 0.01 7.56 12.34
N GLN A 126 -0.01 7.40 11.05
CA GLN A 126 0.53 8.39 10.15
C GLN A 126 -0.51 9.31 9.59
N VAL A 127 -1.32 9.86 10.42
CA VAL A 127 -2.29 10.83 9.97
C VAL A 127 -1.59 12.00 9.30
N LYS A 128 -0.44 12.31 9.78
CA LYS A 128 0.33 13.40 9.20
C LYS A 128 0.68 13.19 7.75
N THR A 129 0.49 12.00 7.24
CA THR A 129 0.73 11.79 5.83
C THR A 129 -0.37 12.38 4.99
N PHE A 130 -1.43 12.89 5.62
CA PHE A 130 -2.53 13.43 4.90
C PHE A 130 -2.53 14.92 4.96
N GLY A 131 -2.25 15.54 3.86
CA GLY A 131 -2.43 16.97 3.75
C GLY A 131 -1.72 17.77 4.82
N GLY A 132 -0.59 17.33 5.19
CA GLY A 132 0.16 18.01 6.20
C GLY A 132 -0.32 17.84 7.61
N PHE A 133 -1.29 17.00 7.87
CA PHE A 133 -1.84 16.73 9.10
C PHE A 133 -0.93 15.89 9.87
N ASP A 134 -0.52 16.25 10.93
CA ASP A 134 0.51 15.59 11.65
C ASP A 134 0.02 15.14 13.00
N VAL A 135 -0.69 14.14 12.97
CA VAL A 135 -1.21 13.61 14.18
C VAL A 135 -0.57 12.31 14.49
N TYR A 136 -0.19 12.06 15.60
CA TYR A 136 0.41 10.93 15.90
C TYR A 136 0.00 10.55 16.99
N ALA A 137 -0.38 9.70 16.93
CA ALA A 137 -0.82 9.34 18.07
C ALA A 137 0.13 9.00 18.95
N ASP A 138 0.50 8.89 19.16
CA ASP A 138 1.16 8.65 19.72
C ASP A 138 1.83 9.02 20.04
N GLY A 139 1.57 9.12 19.98
CA GLY A 139 2.00 9.56 20.12
C GLY A 139 2.46 9.70 19.71
N GLU A 140 2.44 9.53 19.46
CA GLU A 140 2.83 9.79 18.99
C GLU A 140 2.81 10.32 18.75
#